data_21d74a019370c020d14246b603189686
#
_entry.id   21d74a019370c020d14246b603189686
#
_cell.length_a   1.000
_cell.length_b   1.000
_cell.length_c   1.000
_cell.angle_alpha   90.00
_cell.angle_beta   90.00
_cell.angle_gamma   90.00
#
_symmetry.space_group_name_H-M   'P 1'
#
loop_
_entity.id
_entity.type
_entity.pdbx_description
1 polymer ?
#
loop_
_entity_poly.entity_id
_entity_poly.type
_entity_poly.pdbx_seq_one_letter_code
_entity_poly.pdbx_strand_id
1 'polypeptide(L)'
;MCKNDATTNEKKPNQLTHRVMVGNVPLGGDAPVVVQSMLNAPANDVDANLAQIRELAAAGCEVVRMAIPRRDCLDAFQRVCEQSPLPVVADVHFDAQIAVEAARRGAAKLRINPGNIGGLAKTDAVLDAAGEVGIPIRIGVNAGSLDQDLAARRDLTLPQKLAASAAGYVEYCEGRGFHDLVVSAKAHDVMTTVRTYRQLSRDLPHIPLHIGITEAGTQFQGVVKSASGLGILLEEGIGDTMRISLTDDPVVEMRACWALLSALDLRRRGPEIISCPTCGRCQVNLIELAKQVESNLMSTTKPIKVAVMGCVVNGPGEARDADIGVACGAGVGVVFKHGEVQRKVEEHAIVDVLMEEIGKL
;
A
#
# COMPACT_ATOMS: atom_id res chain seq x y z
N MET A 1 -28.69 20.97 -9.38
CA MET A 1 -29.58 20.15 -8.52
C MET A 1 -29.33 18.70 -8.87
N CYS A 2 -28.30 18.07 -8.33
CA CYS A 2 -28.15 16.62 -8.39
C CYS A 2 -28.75 16.07 -7.10
N LYS A 3 -29.70 15.16 -7.28
CA LYS A 3 -30.43 14.50 -6.20
C LYS A 3 -29.48 13.61 -5.42
N ASN A 4 -29.54 13.71 -4.10
CA ASN A 4 -29.00 12.71 -3.18
C ASN A 4 -29.58 11.33 -3.55
N ASP A 5 -28.75 10.49 -4.14
CA ASP A 5 -29.03 9.04 -4.10
C ASP A 5 -28.85 8.62 -2.65
N ALA A 6 -29.94 8.18 -2.07
CA ALA A 6 -29.96 7.49 -0.78
C ALA A 6 -29.11 6.22 -0.95
N THR A 7 -27.82 6.31 -0.64
CA THR A 7 -26.94 5.16 -0.55
C THR A 7 -27.48 4.28 0.55
N THR A 8 -27.96 3.12 0.17
CA THR A 8 -28.21 1.99 1.07
C THR A 8 -26.98 1.83 1.95
N ASN A 9 -27.19 1.76 3.26
CA ASN A 9 -26.16 1.67 4.30
C ASN A 9 -25.53 0.26 4.32
N GLU A 10 -25.24 -0.30 3.13
CA GLU A 10 -24.57 -1.57 2.98
C GLU A 10 -23.07 -1.38 3.25
N LYS A 11 -22.55 -2.15 4.19
CA LYS A 11 -21.13 -2.15 4.51
C LYS A 11 -20.30 -2.56 3.29
N LYS A 12 -19.23 -1.83 3.00
CA LYS A 12 -18.26 -2.25 1.97
C LYS A 12 -17.59 -3.58 2.39
N PRO A 13 -17.16 -4.41 1.44
CA PRO A 13 -16.58 -5.74 1.72
C PRO A 13 -15.51 -5.75 2.81
N ASN A 14 -14.56 -4.80 2.81
CA ASN A 14 -13.51 -4.69 3.82
C ASN A 14 -14.03 -4.41 5.25
N GLN A 15 -15.23 -3.88 5.40
CA GLN A 15 -15.88 -3.66 6.70
C GLN A 15 -16.53 -4.92 7.28
N LEU A 16 -16.59 -6.01 6.50
CA LEU A 16 -17.11 -7.32 6.93
C LEU A 16 -15.99 -8.24 7.42
N THR A 17 -14.73 -7.92 7.14
CA THR A 17 -13.59 -8.75 7.49
C THR A 17 -13.31 -8.70 9.01
N HIS A 18 -12.68 -9.75 9.54
CA HIS A 18 -12.24 -9.80 10.92
C HIS A 18 -11.14 -8.75 11.18
N ARG A 19 -11.10 -8.21 12.39
CA ARG A 19 -9.97 -7.41 12.82
C ARG A 19 -8.83 -8.32 13.24
N VAL A 20 -7.68 -8.18 12.59
CA VAL A 20 -6.44 -8.91 12.87
C VAL A 20 -5.37 -7.92 13.28
N MET A 21 -4.61 -8.22 14.33
CA MET A 21 -3.55 -7.33 14.84
C MET A 21 -2.17 -7.74 14.33
N VAL A 22 -1.43 -6.80 13.73
CA VAL A 22 -0.02 -6.98 13.34
C VAL A 22 0.83 -6.09 14.24
N GLY A 23 1.31 -6.63 15.34
CA GLY A 23 1.83 -5.83 16.43
C GLY A 23 0.73 -4.88 16.95
N ASN A 24 0.96 -3.59 16.86
CA ASN A 24 0.00 -2.54 17.23
C ASN A 24 -0.87 -2.02 16.06
N VAL A 25 -0.72 -2.58 14.85
CA VAL A 25 -1.44 -2.14 13.65
C VAL A 25 -2.64 -3.03 13.38
N PRO A 26 -3.87 -2.50 13.46
CA PRO A 26 -5.08 -3.27 13.12
C PRO A 26 -5.24 -3.40 11.61
N LEU A 27 -5.64 -4.58 11.14
CA LEU A 27 -6.05 -4.88 9.76
C LEU A 27 -7.50 -5.39 9.77
N GLY A 28 -8.26 -5.02 8.77
CA GLY A 28 -9.63 -5.50 8.59
C GLY A 28 -10.67 -4.83 9.45
N GLY A 29 -11.93 -5.15 9.23
CA GLY A 29 -13.08 -4.51 9.86
C GLY A 29 -13.20 -3.04 9.47
N ASP A 30 -13.28 -2.18 10.46
CA ASP A 30 -13.36 -0.72 10.31
C ASP A 30 -11.98 -0.03 10.31
N ALA A 31 -10.88 -0.82 10.33
CA ALA A 31 -9.53 -0.26 10.27
C ALA A 31 -9.24 0.34 8.87
N PRO A 32 -8.47 1.42 8.80
CA PRO A 32 -8.07 1.98 7.51
C PRO A 32 -7.14 1.03 6.75
N VAL A 33 -7.16 1.10 5.42
CA VAL A 33 -6.28 0.30 4.56
C VAL A 33 -4.81 0.55 4.92
N VAL A 34 -4.10 -0.51 5.32
CA VAL A 34 -2.72 -0.43 5.82
C VAL A 34 -1.71 -0.50 4.69
N VAL A 35 -0.73 0.40 4.69
CA VAL A 35 0.36 0.44 3.72
C VAL A 35 1.55 -0.38 4.22
N GLN A 36 1.91 -1.41 3.45
CA GLN A 36 3.02 -2.30 3.75
C GLN A 36 4.12 -2.20 2.69
N SER A 37 5.40 -2.26 3.10
CA SER A 37 6.55 -2.43 2.21
C SER A 37 7.32 -3.72 2.49
N MET A 38 8.42 -3.89 1.77
CA MET A 38 9.33 -5.03 1.94
C MET A 38 10.77 -4.56 1.86
N LEU A 39 11.59 -5.03 2.80
CA LEU A 39 13.02 -4.75 2.82
C LEU A 39 13.72 -5.46 1.65
N ASN A 40 14.70 -4.79 1.09
CA ASN A 40 15.59 -5.32 0.06
C ASN A 40 17.07 -5.34 0.50
N ALA A 41 17.38 -4.86 1.70
CA ALA A 41 18.69 -5.01 2.31
C ALA A 41 19.02 -6.49 2.57
N PRO A 42 20.31 -6.89 2.61
CA PRO A 42 20.71 -8.27 2.93
C PRO A 42 20.14 -8.71 4.28
N ALA A 43 19.56 -9.92 4.35
CA ALA A 43 18.80 -10.39 5.51
C ALA A 43 19.64 -10.54 6.80
N ASN A 44 20.97 -10.62 6.71
CA ASN A 44 21.88 -10.68 7.85
C ASN A 44 22.52 -9.33 8.23
N ASP A 45 22.23 -8.27 7.49
CA ASP A 45 22.73 -6.91 7.78
C ASP A 45 21.67 -6.13 8.60
N VAL A 46 21.82 -6.18 9.92
CA VAL A 46 20.88 -5.54 10.86
C VAL A 46 20.83 -4.03 10.67
N ASP A 47 21.99 -3.38 10.52
CA ASP A 47 22.09 -1.92 10.45
C ASP A 47 21.47 -1.40 9.15
N ALA A 48 21.73 -2.06 8.02
CA ALA A 48 21.13 -1.71 6.74
C ALA A 48 19.59 -1.89 6.77
N ASN A 49 19.10 -3.00 7.33
CA ASN A 49 17.66 -3.23 7.47
C ASN A 49 17.00 -2.17 8.37
N LEU A 50 17.61 -1.82 9.50
CA LEU A 50 17.08 -0.78 10.41
C LEU A 50 17.11 0.62 9.78
N ALA A 51 18.16 0.94 9.01
CA ALA A 51 18.22 2.20 8.26
C ALA A 51 17.06 2.29 7.25
N GLN A 52 16.86 1.24 6.44
CA GLN A 52 15.77 1.17 5.48
C GLN A 52 14.39 1.23 6.15
N ILE A 53 14.20 0.58 7.31
CA ILE A 53 12.93 0.66 8.07
C ILE A 53 12.65 2.10 8.51
N ARG A 54 13.67 2.87 8.96
CA ARG A 54 13.49 4.27 9.36
C ARG A 54 13.09 5.15 8.17
N GLU A 55 13.69 4.95 7.01
CA GLU A 55 13.33 5.65 5.77
C GLU A 55 11.90 5.33 5.34
N LEU A 56 11.51 4.05 5.36
CA LEU A 56 10.17 3.60 5.06
C LEU A 56 9.14 4.14 6.06
N ALA A 57 9.46 4.15 7.36
CA ALA A 57 8.59 4.73 8.39
C ALA A 57 8.36 6.23 8.15
N ALA A 58 9.43 6.98 7.84
CA ALA A 58 9.35 8.39 7.47
C ALA A 58 8.48 8.61 6.23
N ALA A 59 8.55 7.69 5.24
CA ALA A 59 7.72 7.71 4.04
C ALA A 59 6.27 7.24 4.27
N GLY A 60 5.94 6.77 5.50
CA GLY A 60 4.57 6.38 5.87
C GLY A 60 4.28 4.89 5.73
N CYS A 61 5.28 4.04 5.69
CA CYS A 61 5.09 2.60 5.87
C CYS A 61 4.57 2.31 7.28
N GLU A 62 3.62 1.40 7.40
CA GLU A 62 3.00 1.05 8.68
C GLU A 62 3.38 -0.36 9.14
N VAL A 63 3.68 -1.24 8.19
CA VAL A 63 4.13 -2.62 8.43
C VAL A 63 5.23 -2.95 7.43
N VAL A 64 6.35 -3.50 7.88
CA VAL A 64 7.41 -3.91 6.98
C VAL A 64 7.56 -5.43 6.93
N ARG A 65 7.96 -5.98 5.79
CA ARG A 65 8.20 -7.39 5.58
C ARG A 65 9.68 -7.64 5.31
N MET A 66 10.27 -8.57 6.02
CA MET A 66 11.65 -9.00 5.87
C MET A 66 11.69 -10.48 5.42
N ALA A 67 12.41 -10.78 4.35
CA ALA A 67 12.65 -12.16 3.93
C ALA A 67 13.65 -12.85 4.85
N ILE A 68 13.37 -14.12 5.19
CA ILE A 68 14.29 -14.98 5.95
C ILE A 68 14.65 -16.19 5.07
N PRO A 69 15.66 -16.07 4.22
CA PRO A 69 15.99 -17.11 3.24
C PRO A 69 16.64 -18.35 3.86
N ARG A 70 17.30 -18.22 5.01
CA ARG A 70 18.06 -19.28 5.68
C ARG A 70 18.02 -19.09 7.20
N ARG A 71 18.31 -20.17 7.94
CA ARG A 71 18.30 -20.18 9.42
C ARG A 71 19.34 -19.25 10.04
N ASP A 72 20.49 -19.07 9.39
CA ASP A 72 21.55 -18.15 9.84
C ASP A 72 21.15 -16.67 9.86
N CYS A 73 20.02 -16.31 9.22
CA CYS A 73 19.46 -14.96 9.25
C CYS A 73 18.53 -14.72 10.47
N LEU A 74 18.18 -15.73 11.25
CA LEU A 74 17.22 -15.62 12.35
C LEU A 74 17.69 -14.72 13.49
N ASP A 75 18.98 -14.72 13.83
CA ASP A 75 19.52 -13.84 14.87
C ASP A 75 19.51 -12.37 14.44
N ALA A 76 19.80 -12.10 13.16
CA ALA A 76 19.67 -10.77 12.59
C ALA A 76 18.20 -10.32 12.56
N PHE A 77 17.29 -11.22 12.16
CA PHE A 77 15.84 -10.94 12.16
C PHE A 77 15.34 -10.58 13.56
N GLN A 78 15.72 -11.31 14.60
CA GLN A 78 15.35 -11.01 15.99
C GLN A 78 15.81 -9.61 16.39
N ARG A 79 17.09 -9.26 16.13
CA ARG A 79 17.64 -7.94 16.44
C ARG A 79 16.91 -6.82 15.69
N VAL A 80 16.49 -7.07 14.43
CA VAL A 80 15.67 -6.13 13.65
C VAL A 80 14.30 -5.97 14.30
N CYS A 81 13.63 -7.05 14.71
CA CYS A 81 12.33 -6.97 15.39
C CYS A 81 12.40 -6.17 16.69
N GLU A 82 13.45 -6.40 17.51
CA GLU A 82 13.65 -5.72 18.80
C GLU A 82 13.86 -4.20 18.68
N GLN A 83 14.45 -3.73 17.56
CA GLN A 83 14.85 -2.34 17.37
C GLN A 83 13.99 -1.59 16.34
N SER A 84 13.11 -2.29 15.64
CA SER A 84 12.28 -1.71 14.58
C SER A 84 11.19 -0.80 15.17
N PRO A 85 11.01 0.43 14.65
CA PRO A 85 9.86 1.26 15.00
C PRO A 85 8.54 0.78 14.39
N LEU A 86 8.59 -0.18 13.44
CA LEU A 86 7.44 -0.75 12.76
C LEU A 86 7.29 -2.25 13.05
N PRO A 87 6.07 -2.80 13.05
CA PRO A 87 5.87 -4.24 13.08
C PRO A 87 6.55 -4.93 11.90
N VAL A 88 7.33 -6.00 12.19
CA VAL A 88 8.08 -6.74 11.17
C VAL A 88 7.39 -8.06 10.85
N VAL A 89 7.10 -8.29 9.57
CA VAL A 89 6.53 -9.53 9.06
C VAL A 89 7.65 -10.46 8.59
N ALA A 90 7.71 -11.66 9.11
CA ALA A 90 8.62 -12.70 8.63
C ALA A 90 8.09 -13.30 7.32
N ASP A 91 8.86 -13.21 6.24
CA ASP A 91 8.53 -13.81 4.95
C ASP A 91 9.33 -15.11 4.76
N VAL A 92 8.63 -16.25 4.90
CA VAL A 92 9.25 -17.58 4.86
C VAL A 92 8.64 -18.39 3.72
N HIS A 93 9.50 -18.99 2.88
CA HIS A 93 9.05 -19.67 1.67
C HIS A 93 9.16 -21.20 1.73
N PHE A 94 10.25 -21.77 2.25
CA PHE A 94 10.54 -23.19 2.03
C PHE A 94 10.78 -24.01 3.31
N ASP A 95 11.06 -23.39 4.44
CA ASP A 95 11.38 -24.09 5.69
C ASP A 95 10.44 -23.68 6.83
N ALA A 96 9.53 -24.59 7.20
CA ALA A 96 8.58 -24.37 8.29
C ALA A 96 9.27 -24.08 9.63
N GLN A 97 10.46 -24.63 9.87
CA GLN A 97 11.21 -24.37 11.09
C GLN A 97 11.69 -22.93 11.19
N ILE A 98 12.01 -22.28 10.04
CA ILE A 98 12.31 -20.85 10.03
C ILE A 98 11.07 -20.04 10.43
N ALA A 99 9.87 -20.42 9.97
CA ALA A 99 8.64 -19.72 10.35
C ALA A 99 8.33 -19.89 11.85
N VAL A 100 8.48 -21.10 12.39
CA VAL A 100 8.33 -21.40 13.83
C VAL A 100 9.30 -20.57 14.68
N GLU A 101 10.58 -20.56 14.31
CA GLU A 101 11.59 -19.77 15.02
C GLU A 101 11.36 -18.26 14.89
N ALA A 102 10.97 -17.79 13.70
CA ALA A 102 10.68 -16.38 13.49
C ALA A 102 9.50 -15.88 14.34
N ALA A 103 8.45 -16.72 14.51
CA ALA A 103 7.34 -16.42 15.41
C ALA A 103 7.83 -16.14 16.83
N ARG A 104 8.68 -17.04 17.37
CA ARG A 104 9.23 -16.95 18.74
C ARG A 104 10.27 -15.84 18.91
N ARG A 105 10.83 -15.32 17.80
CA ARG A 105 11.87 -14.28 17.78
C ARG A 105 11.33 -12.88 17.46
N GLY A 106 10.04 -12.65 17.69
CA GLY A 106 9.44 -11.32 17.64
C GLY A 106 8.82 -10.91 16.31
N ALA A 107 8.55 -11.86 15.39
CA ALA A 107 7.72 -11.56 14.22
C ALA A 107 6.35 -11.01 14.65
N ALA A 108 5.91 -9.90 14.06
CA ALA A 108 4.57 -9.38 14.29
C ALA A 108 3.50 -10.10 13.44
N LYS A 109 3.91 -10.79 12.41
CA LYS A 109 3.09 -11.64 11.53
C LYS A 109 3.99 -12.59 10.75
N LEU A 110 3.51 -13.76 10.44
CA LEU A 110 4.17 -14.64 9.47
C LEU A 110 3.55 -14.47 8.08
N ARG A 111 4.36 -14.53 7.05
CA ARG A 111 3.89 -14.77 5.67
C ARG A 111 4.45 -16.09 5.19
N ILE A 112 3.55 -16.99 4.86
CA ILE A 112 3.89 -18.29 4.31
C ILE A 112 3.13 -18.56 3.02
N ASN A 113 3.65 -19.51 2.25
CA ASN A 113 2.93 -20.18 1.18
C ASN A 113 2.85 -21.66 1.55
N PRO A 114 1.68 -22.17 1.98
CA PRO A 114 1.54 -23.56 2.43
C PRO A 114 1.97 -24.57 1.37
N GLY A 115 1.75 -24.27 0.08
CA GLY A 115 2.21 -25.13 -1.03
C GLY A 115 3.73 -25.28 -1.12
N ASN A 116 4.50 -24.28 -0.64
CA ASN A 116 5.97 -24.30 -0.71
C ASN A 116 6.63 -24.75 0.61
N ILE A 117 5.93 -24.63 1.74
CA ILE A 117 6.52 -24.86 3.07
C ILE A 117 6.66 -26.35 3.43
N GLY A 118 6.10 -27.23 2.60
CA GLY A 118 6.24 -28.67 2.70
C GLY A 118 4.98 -29.42 3.15
N GLY A 119 3.83 -28.87 2.84
CA GLY A 119 2.51 -29.50 3.02
C GLY A 119 1.85 -29.21 4.38
N LEU A 120 0.65 -29.77 4.56
CA LEU A 120 -0.23 -29.47 5.68
C LEU A 120 0.37 -29.78 7.05
N ALA A 121 1.05 -30.95 7.20
CA ALA A 121 1.65 -31.33 8.49
C ALA A 121 2.74 -30.36 8.98
N LYS A 122 3.48 -29.71 8.06
CA LYS A 122 4.44 -28.67 8.42
C LYS A 122 3.76 -27.34 8.68
N THR A 123 2.61 -27.10 8.07
CA THR A 123 1.78 -25.94 8.35
C THR A 123 1.25 -25.98 9.78
N ASP A 124 0.90 -27.15 10.31
CA ASP A 124 0.45 -27.32 11.70
C ASP A 124 1.46 -26.76 12.71
N ALA A 125 2.74 -27.09 12.57
CA ALA A 125 3.77 -26.56 13.47
C ALA A 125 3.90 -25.05 13.42
N VAL A 126 3.61 -24.45 12.26
CA VAL A 126 3.60 -22.97 12.10
C VAL A 126 2.37 -22.36 12.75
N LEU A 127 1.19 -23.00 12.60
CA LEU A 127 -0.06 -22.58 13.25
C LEU A 127 0.09 -22.62 14.78
N ASP A 128 0.62 -23.73 15.30
CA ASP A 128 0.86 -23.90 16.74
C ASP A 128 1.80 -22.81 17.28
N ALA A 129 2.93 -22.57 16.62
CA ALA A 129 3.88 -21.55 17.04
C ALA A 129 3.31 -20.12 16.95
N ALA A 130 2.54 -19.81 15.92
CA ALA A 130 1.88 -18.51 15.79
C ALA A 130 0.79 -18.34 16.86
N GLY A 131 0.03 -19.38 17.16
CA GLY A 131 -0.98 -19.40 18.22
C GLY A 131 -0.37 -19.24 19.62
N GLU A 132 0.79 -19.91 19.90
CA GLU A 132 1.52 -19.76 21.17
C GLU A 132 1.91 -18.30 21.47
N VAL A 133 2.33 -17.54 20.44
CA VAL A 133 2.78 -16.14 20.61
C VAL A 133 1.70 -15.13 20.25
N GLY A 134 0.54 -15.55 19.76
CA GLY A 134 -0.60 -14.69 19.46
C GLY A 134 -0.38 -13.78 18.25
N ILE A 135 0.26 -14.27 17.18
CA ILE A 135 0.51 -13.50 15.97
C ILE A 135 -0.26 -14.07 14.76
N PRO A 136 -0.72 -13.21 13.83
CA PRO A 136 -1.45 -13.65 12.65
C PRO A 136 -0.54 -14.26 11.58
N ILE A 137 -1.18 -15.02 10.69
CA ILE A 137 -0.53 -15.59 9.52
C ILE A 137 -1.15 -15.03 8.24
N ARG A 138 -0.30 -14.60 7.30
CA ARG A 138 -0.72 -14.33 5.94
C ARG A 138 -0.45 -15.52 5.03
N ILE A 139 -1.51 -16.09 4.51
CA ILE A 139 -1.47 -17.10 3.44
C ILE A 139 -1.23 -16.36 2.11
N GLY A 140 -0.11 -16.63 1.46
CA GLY A 140 0.26 -16.01 0.19
C GLY A 140 0.27 -17.02 -0.95
N VAL A 141 -0.74 -16.98 -1.82
CA VAL A 141 -0.84 -17.83 -3.01
C VAL A 141 -0.33 -17.08 -4.24
N ASN A 142 0.40 -17.79 -5.09
CA ASN A 142 0.87 -17.30 -6.38
C ASN A 142 0.57 -18.33 -7.49
N ALA A 143 0.45 -17.88 -8.73
CA ALA A 143 0.16 -18.76 -9.86
C ALA A 143 1.17 -19.92 -10.03
N GLY A 144 2.45 -19.67 -9.75
CA GLY A 144 3.52 -20.65 -9.83
C GLY A 144 3.60 -21.67 -8.69
N SER A 145 2.75 -21.53 -7.66
CA SER A 145 2.73 -22.39 -6.47
C SER A 145 1.36 -23.03 -6.22
N LEU A 146 0.54 -23.13 -7.25
CA LEU A 146 -0.72 -23.86 -7.18
C LEU A 146 -0.46 -25.36 -7.00
N ASP A 147 -1.30 -26.02 -6.21
CA ASP A 147 -1.35 -27.45 -6.11
C ASP A 147 -1.51 -28.10 -7.50
N GLN A 148 -0.86 -29.25 -7.72
CA GLN A 148 -0.84 -29.91 -9.05
C GLN A 148 -2.25 -30.29 -9.53
N ASP A 149 -3.10 -30.77 -8.63
CA ASP A 149 -4.47 -31.18 -8.99
C ASP A 149 -5.30 -29.96 -9.37
N LEU A 150 -5.17 -28.87 -8.64
CA LEU A 150 -5.84 -27.62 -8.92
C LEU A 150 -5.29 -26.95 -10.20
N ALA A 151 -3.98 -27.01 -10.41
CA ALA A 151 -3.35 -26.52 -11.65
C ALA A 151 -3.84 -27.26 -12.89
N ALA A 152 -4.08 -28.57 -12.76
CA ALA A 152 -4.56 -29.44 -13.86
C ALA A 152 -6.05 -29.23 -14.22
N ARG A 153 -6.86 -28.59 -13.37
CA ARG A 153 -8.29 -28.30 -13.61
C ARG A 153 -8.47 -27.40 -14.84
N ARG A 154 -9.00 -27.96 -15.94
CA ARG A 154 -9.24 -27.23 -17.18
C ARG A 154 -10.56 -26.46 -17.21
N ASP A 155 -11.46 -26.81 -16.34
CA ASP A 155 -12.79 -26.20 -16.14
C ASP A 155 -12.73 -24.90 -15.33
N LEU A 156 -11.60 -24.61 -14.66
CA LEU A 156 -11.38 -23.40 -13.88
C LEU A 156 -10.42 -22.43 -14.56
N THR A 157 -10.79 -21.16 -14.54
CA THR A 157 -9.90 -20.05 -14.91
C THR A 157 -8.80 -19.85 -13.87
N LEU A 158 -7.70 -19.20 -14.24
CA LEU A 158 -6.61 -18.90 -13.28
C LEU A 158 -7.09 -18.13 -12.04
N PRO A 159 -7.94 -17.08 -12.14
CA PRO A 159 -8.53 -16.43 -10.97
C PRO A 159 -9.28 -17.40 -10.05
N GLN A 160 -10.08 -18.30 -10.59
CA GLN A 160 -10.80 -19.29 -9.81
C GLN A 160 -9.88 -20.30 -9.11
N LYS A 161 -8.82 -20.73 -9.80
CA LYS A 161 -7.80 -21.62 -9.18
C LYS A 161 -7.08 -20.93 -8.03
N LEU A 162 -6.68 -19.67 -8.20
CA LEU A 162 -6.02 -18.91 -7.12
C LEU A 162 -6.94 -18.70 -5.92
N ALA A 163 -8.21 -18.37 -6.17
CA ALA A 163 -9.19 -18.19 -5.10
C ALA A 163 -9.48 -19.51 -4.38
N ALA A 164 -9.69 -20.60 -5.12
CA ALA A 164 -9.94 -21.92 -4.54
C ALA A 164 -8.75 -22.44 -3.71
N SER A 165 -7.50 -22.21 -4.20
CA SER A 165 -6.30 -22.56 -3.44
C SER A 165 -6.23 -21.81 -2.11
N ALA A 166 -6.48 -20.50 -2.13
CA ALA A 166 -6.48 -19.70 -0.91
C ALA A 166 -7.60 -20.11 0.05
N ALA A 167 -8.81 -20.35 -0.46
CA ALA A 167 -9.96 -20.79 0.35
C ALA A 167 -9.69 -22.12 1.03
N GLY A 168 -9.13 -23.10 0.31
CA GLY A 168 -8.80 -24.40 0.90
C GLY A 168 -7.78 -24.31 2.05
N TYR A 169 -6.78 -23.40 1.94
CA TYR A 169 -5.85 -23.18 3.05
C TYR A 169 -6.50 -22.43 4.23
N VAL A 170 -7.40 -21.49 3.98
CA VAL A 170 -8.17 -20.83 5.05
C VAL A 170 -9.02 -21.84 5.79
N GLU A 171 -9.82 -22.65 5.07
CA GLU A 171 -10.64 -23.70 5.64
C GLU A 171 -9.82 -24.69 6.51
N TYR A 172 -8.64 -25.07 6.02
CA TYR A 172 -7.74 -25.92 6.79
C TYR A 172 -7.31 -25.25 8.10
N CYS A 173 -6.85 -24.01 8.07
CA CYS A 173 -6.40 -23.27 9.26
C CYS A 173 -7.54 -23.06 10.26
N GLU A 174 -8.72 -22.68 9.80
CA GLU A 174 -9.91 -22.51 10.63
C GLU A 174 -10.39 -23.83 11.24
N GLY A 175 -10.31 -24.95 10.48
CA GLY A 175 -10.55 -26.30 10.98
C GLY A 175 -9.57 -26.74 12.09
N ARG A 176 -8.38 -26.10 12.16
CA ARG A 176 -7.40 -26.26 13.25
C ARG A 176 -7.62 -25.25 14.39
N GLY A 177 -8.67 -24.42 14.33
CA GLY A 177 -8.97 -23.40 15.32
C GLY A 177 -8.13 -22.14 15.21
N PHE A 178 -7.42 -21.92 14.08
CA PHE A 178 -6.62 -20.73 13.86
C PHE A 178 -7.33 -19.75 12.94
N HIS A 179 -7.74 -18.57 13.48
CA HIS A 179 -8.60 -17.61 12.80
C HIS A 179 -7.90 -16.27 12.49
N ASP A 180 -6.72 -16.00 13.06
CA ASP A 180 -5.98 -14.75 12.80
C ASP A 180 -5.26 -14.81 11.45
N LEU A 181 -6.05 -14.81 10.39
CA LEU A 181 -5.62 -15.01 9.02
C LEU A 181 -5.72 -13.73 8.19
N VAL A 182 -4.79 -13.58 7.26
CA VAL A 182 -4.83 -12.62 6.15
C VAL A 182 -4.56 -13.39 4.86
N VAL A 183 -5.23 -13.05 3.77
CA VAL A 183 -5.00 -13.75 2.49
C VAL A 183 -4.42 -12.80 1.44
N SER A 184 -3.53 -13.33 0.62
CA SER A 184 -3.08 -12.67 -0.61
C SER A 184 -2.97 -13.69 -1.75
N ALA A 185 -3.55 -13.37 -2.93
CA ALA A 185 -3.47 -14.18 -4.14
C ALA A 185 -3.15 -13.27 -5.32
N LYS A 186 -1.85 -13.15 -5.63
CA LYS A 186 -1.32 -12.17 -6.58
C LYS A 186 -0.98 -12.80 -7.92
N ALA A 187 -1.23 -12.03 -9.00
CA ALA A 187 -0.76 -12.31 -10.33
C ALA A 187 -0.03 -11.06 -10.90
N HIS A 188 0.72 -11.24 -11.99
CA HIS A 188 1.36 -10.14 -12.72
C HIS A 188 0.36 -9.40 -13.63
N ASP A 189 -0.70 -10.07 -14.04
CA ASP A 189 -1.78 -9.51 -14.84
C ASP A 189 -2.81 -8.82 -13.97
N VAL A 190 -3.14 -7.58 -14.33
CA VAL A 190 -4.03 -6.71 -13.56
C VAL A 190 -5.43 -7.33 -13.43
N MET A 191 -6.02 -7.74 -14.57
CA MET A 191 -7.41 -8.23 -14.57
C MET A 191 -7.53 -9.62 -13.93
N THR A 192 -6.50 -10.45 -14.05
CA THR A 192 -6.42 -11.73 -13.31
C THR A 192 -6.43 -11.46 -11.81
N THR A 193 -5.61 -10.51 -11.34
CA THR A 193 -5.59 -10.13 -9.92
C THR A 193 -6.95 -9.58 -9.47
N VAL A 194 -7.54 -8.63 -10.19
CA VAL A 194 -8.84 -8.04 -9.86
C VAL A 194 -9.92 -9.12 -9.75
N ARG A 195 -10.01 -10.03 -10.74
CA ARG A 195 -11.00 -11.12 -10.74
C ARG A 195 -10.76 -12.10 -9.58
N THR A 196 -9.50 -12.38 -9.24
CA THR A 196 -9.14 -13.25 -8.10
C THR A 196 -9.63 -12.63 -6.78
N TYR A 197 -9.35 -11.35 -6.53
CA TYR A 197 -9.74 -10.70 -5.28
C TYR A 197 -11.24 -10.47 -5.18
N ARG A 198 -11.94 -10.21 -6.27
CA ARG A 198 -13.41 -10.19 -6.30
C ARG A 198 -14.01 -11.56 -5.95
N GLN A 199 -13.37 -12.65 -6.39
CA GLN A 199 -13.79 -14.01 -6.01
C GLN A 199 -13.51 -14.26 -4.53
N LEU A 200 -12.30 -13.96 -4.05
CA LEU A 200 -11.93 -14.13 -2.64
C LEU A 200 -12.82 -13.33 -1.69
N SER A 201 -13.16 -12.10 -2.03
CA SER A 201 -14.06 -11.26 -1.22
C SER A 201 -15.47 -11.86 -1.08
N ARG A 202 -15.94 -12.62 -2.09
CA ARG A 202 -17.23 -13.34 -2.02
C ARG A 202 -17.13 -14.64 -1.25
N ASP A 203 -16.04 -15.41 -1.47
CA ASP A 203 -15.87 -16.74 -0.90
C ASP A 203 -15.43 -16.68 0.57
N LEU A 204 -14.67 -15.64 0.93
CA LEU A 204 -14.08 -15.43 2.25
C LEU A 204 -14.38 -14.00 2.77
N PRO A 205 -15.65 -13.61 2.94
CA PRO A 205 -16.02 -12.24 3.26
C PRO A 205 -15.50 -11.78 4.64
N HIS A 206 -15.16 -12.71 5.50
CA HIS A 206 -14.66 -12.46 6.86
C HIS A 206 -13.13 -12.34 6.95
N ILE A 207 -12.39 -12.69 5.89
CA ILE A 207 -10.91 -12.73 5.91
C ILE A 207 -10.31 -11.43 5.34
N PRO A 208 -9.45 -10.72 6.09
CA PRO A 208 -8.72 -9.57 5.56
C PRO A 208 -7.84 -9.91 4.36
N LEU A 209 -7.87 -9.04 3.35
CA LEU A 209 -7.16 -9.23 2.09
C LEU A 209 -5.97 -8.29 1.96
N HIS A 210 -4.78 -8.85 1.68
CA HIS A 210 -3.59 -8.09 1.32
C HIS A 210 -3.46 -8.01 -0.20
N ILE A 211 -3.82 -6.86 -0.76
CA ILE A 211 -3.83 -6.65 -2.21
C ILE A 211 -2.49 -6.14 -2.76
N GLY A 212 -2.22 -6.44 -4.03
CA GLY A 212 -1.02 -6.00 -4.74
C GLY A 212 -0.88 -6.69 -6.09
N ILE A 213 -0.20 -6.04 -7.02
CA ILE A 213 0.24 -6.65 -8.28
C ILE A 213 1.67 -7.13 -8.07
N THR A 214 1.97 -8.38 -8.45
CA THR A 214 3.34 -8.90 -8.44
C THR A 214 4.01 -8.65 -9.78
N GLU A 215 5.34 -8.46 -9.77
CA GLU A 215 6.12 -8.25 -11.01
C GLU A 215 5.56 -7.10 -11.88
N ALA A 216 5.17 -5.99 -11.24
CA ALA A 216 4.53 -4.88 -11.93
C ALA A 216 5.48 -4.17 -12.91
N GLY A 217 6.78 -4.21 -12.67
CA GLY A 217 7.82 -3.62 -13.52
C GLY A 217 8.49 -2.39 -12.90
N THR A 218 9.14 -1.59 -13.77
CA THR A 218 9.80 -0.34 -13.38
C THR A 218 8.79 0.73 -12.97
N GLN A 219 9.26 1.83 -12.40
CA GLN A 219 8.45 2.86 -11.76
C GLN A 219 7.20 3.25 -12.55
N PHE A 220 7.33 3.75 -13.77
CA PHE A 220 6.19 4.24 -14.54
C PHE A 220 5.16 3.15 -14.83
N GLN A 221 5.59 2.05 -15.45
CA GLN A 221 4.67 0.95 -15.80
C GLN A 221 4.12 0.25 -14.56
N GLY A 222 4.96 0.06 -13.54
CA GLY A 222 4.57 -0.59 -12.30
C GLY A 222 3.55 0.21 -11.51
N VAL A 223 3.70 1.54 -11.44
CA VAL A 223 2.70 2.43 -10.81
C VAL A 223 1.38 2.40 -11.58
N VAL A 224 1.42 2.50 -12.94
CA VAL A 224 0.19 2.45 -13.75
C VAL A 224 -0.55 1.12 -13.54
N LYS A 225 0.13 -0.03 -13.63
CA LYS A 225 -0.49 -1.34 -13.39
C LYS A 225 -1.07 -1.47 -11.98
N SER A 226 -0.28 -1.08 -10.98
CA SER A 226 -0.69 -1.17 -9.58
C SER A 226 -1.87 -0.24 -9.29
N ALA A 227 -1.82 1.02 -9.71
CA ALA A 227 -2.89 1.98 -9.51
C ALA A 227 -4.19 1.53 -10.20
N SER A 228 -4.10 0.97 -11.43
CA SER A 228 -5.27 0.45 -12.13
C SER A 228 -5.91 -0.72 -11.38
N GLY A 229 -5.14 -1.72 -10.98
CA GLY A 229 -5.68 -2.91 -10.32
C GLY A 229 -6.14 -2.65 -8.90
N LEU A 230 -5.30 -1.99 -8.11
CA LEU A 230 -5.62 -1.68 -6.72
C LEU A 230 -6.70 -0.62 -6.62
N GLY A 231 -6.73 0.36 -7.54
CA GLY A 231 -7.77 1.38 -7.60
C GLY A 231 -9.17 0.79 -7.78
N ILE A 232 -9.32 -0.17 -8.70
CA ILE A 232 -10.58 -0.90 -8.90
C ILE A 232 -11.01 -1.63 -7.61
N LEU A 233 -10.10 -2.37 -6.99
CA LEU A 233 -10.40 -3.15 -5.79
C LEU A 233 -10.75 -2.27 -4.59
N LEU A 234 -9.97 -1.23 -4.35
CA LEU A 234 -10.16 -0.30 -3.24
C LEU A 234 -11.47 0.48 -3.37
N GLU A 235 -11.86 0.89 -4.59
CA GLU A 235 -13.15 1.55 -4.84
C GLU A 235 -14.33 0.61 -4.52
N GLU A 236 -14.18 -0.67 -4.83
CA GLU A 236 -15.16 -1.71 -4.49
C GLU A 236 -15.11 -2.09 -2.99
N GLY A 237 -14.22 -1.48 -2.19
CA GLY A 237 -14.01 -1.81 -0.78
C GLY A 237 -13.33 -3.16 -0.56
N ILE A 238 -12.55 -3.63 -1.52
CA ILE A 238 -11.79 -4.88 -1.43
C ILE A 238 -10.33 -4.57 -1.13
N GLY A 239 -9.83 -5.02 0.02
CA GLY A 239 -8.46 -4.84 0.46
C GLY A 239 -8.34 -4.10 1.78
N ASP A 240 -7.69 -4.74 2.74
CA ASP A 240 -7.47 -4.25 4.10
C ASP A 240 -6.02 -3.79 4.29
N THR A 241 -5.12 -4.30 3.47
CA THR A 241 -3.72 -3.89 3.42
C THR A 241 -3.19 -4.01 2.00
N MET A 242 -2.28 -3.15 1.62
CA MET A 242 -1.79 -3.07 0.26
C MET A 242 -0.26 -2.97 0.18
N ARG A 243 0.29 -3.42 -0.96
CA ARG A 243 1.65 -3.13 -1.37
C ARG A 243 1.73 -2.89 -2.87
N ILE A 244 2.30 -1.78 -3.27
CA ILE A 244 2.81 -1.56 -4.63
C ILE A 244 4.22 -2.13 -4.68
N SER A 245 4.55 -2.92 -5.70
CA SER A 245 5.86 -3.57 -5.85
C SER A 245 6.51 -3.08 -7.15
N LEU A 246 7.63 -2.41 -7.02
CA LEU A 246 8.37 -1.82 -8.13
C LEU A 246 9.78 -2.40 -8.20
N THR A 247 10.37 -2.38 -9.40
CA THR A 247 11.81 -2.56 -9.58
C THR A 247 12.48 -1.18 -9.39
N ASP A 248 12.44 -0.70 -8.13
CA ASP A 248 12.90 0.62 -7.71
C ASP A 248 13.14 0.65 -6.19
N ASP A 249 13.52 1.81 -5.64
CA ASP A 249 13.64 2.06 -4.21
C ASP A 249 12.26 1.85 -3.52
N PRO A 250 12.18 1.09 -2.43
CA PRO A 250 10.92 0.88 -1.69
C PRO A 250 10.26 2.17 -1.17
N VAL A 251 10.98 3.26 -0.99
CA VAL A 251 10.40 4.57 -0.64
C VAL A 251 9.49 5.10 -1.77
N VAL A 252 9.83 4.82 -3.03
CA VAL A 252 8.99 5.17 -4.18
C VAL A 252 7.67 4.40 -4.15
N GLU A 253 7.70 3.12 -3.71
CA GLU A 253 6.48 2.32 -3.51
C GLU A 253 5.53 3.00 -2.51
N MET A 254 6.07 3.57 -1.42
CA MET A 254 5.27 4.27 -0.40
C MET A 254 4.60 5.51 -0.95
N ARG A 255 5.33 6.33 -1.73
CA ARG A 255 4.75 7.50 -2.40
C ARG A 255 3.59 7.11 -3.31
N ALA A 256 3.77 6.07 -4.10
CA ALA A 256 2.71 5.56 -4.99
C ALA A 256 1.49 5.03 -4.21
N CYS A 257 1.70 4.35 -3.08
CA CYS A 257 0.61 3.89 -2.22
C CYS A 257 -0.20 5.07 -1.66
N TRP A 258 0.47 6.08 -1.10
CA TRP A 258 -0.21 7.24 -0.52
C TRP A 258 -0.89 8.11 -1.58
N ALA A 259 -0.27 8.28 -2.76
CA ALA A 259 -0.91 8.96 -3.88
C ALA A 259 -2.20 8.26 -4.33
N LEU A 260 -2.19 6.92 -4.42
CA LEU A 260 -3.38 6.15 -4.77
C LEU A 260 -4.48 6.27 -3.70
N LEU A 261 -4.13 6.12 -2.41
CA LEU A 261 -5.10 6.25 -1.32
C LEU A 261 -5.70 7.65 -1.23
N SER A 262 -4.89 8.70 -1.48
CA SER A 262 -5.34 10.08 -1.53
C SER A 262 -6.27 10.35 -2.72
N ALA A 263 -5.91 9.83 -3.91
CA ALA A 263 -6.71 9.99 -5.12
C ALA A 263 -8.11 9.33 -5.02
N LEU A 264 -8.25 8.32 -4.15
CA LEU A 264 -9.52 7.63 -3.86
C LEU A 264 -10.24 8.16 -2.60
N ASP A 265 -9.75 9.25 -2.00
CA ASP A 265 -10.27 9.81 -0.73
C ASP A 265 -10.35 8.81 0.44
N LEU A 266 -9.59 7.70 0.37
CA LEU A 266 -9.58 6.68 1.42
C LEU A 266 -8.72 7.08 2.61
N ARG A 267 -7.50 7.59 2.33
CA ARG A 267 -6.54 8.06 3.34
C ARG A 267 -5.66 9.14 2.73
N ARG A 268 -5.24 10.10 3.52
CA ARG A 268 -4.36 11.19 3.09
C ARG A 268 -3.10 11.25 3.93
N ARG A 269 -1.97 11.42 3.28
CA ARG A 269 -0.66 11.67 3.89
C ARG A 269 0.18 12.51 2.93
N GLY A 270 0.69 13.63 3.43
CA GLY A 270 1.44 14.57 2.62
C GLY A 270 0.58 15.41 1.67
N PRO A 271 1.22 16.28 0.91
CA PRO A 271 0.54 17.22 0.01
C PRO A 271 0.01 16.53 -1.24
N GLU A 272 -1.15 16.98 -1.68
CA GLU A 272 -1.71 16.71 -3.00
C GLU A 272 -1.45 17.92 -3.90
N ILE A 273 -0.78 17.70 -5.02
CA ILE A 273 -0.47 18.78 -5.97
C ILE A 273 -1.48 18.76 -7.12
N ILE A 274 -2.20 19.87 -7.28
CA ILE A 274 -3.13 20.10 -8.37
C ILE A 274 -2.43 21.04 -9.37
N SER A 275 -2.08 20.53 -10.55
CA SER A 275 -1.45 21.32 -11.59
C SER A 275 -2.19 21.18 -12.91
N CYS A 276 -2.42 22.30 -13.59
CA CYS A 276 -3.05 22.27 -14.91
C CYS A 276 -2.06 21.73 -15.97
N PRO A 277 -2.55 21.06 -17.03
CA PRO A 277 -1.72 20.71 -18.17
C PRO A 277 -1.23 21.97 -18.87
N THR A 278 0.01 21.95 -19.36
CA THR A 278 0.55 23.06 -20.15
C THR A 278 -0.27 23.25 -21.44
N CYS A 279 -0.82 24.41 -21.65
CA CYS A 279 -1.55 24.76 -22.88
C CYS A 279 -1.06 26.10 -23.43
N GLY A 280 -1.56 26.54 -24.58
CA GLY A 280 -1.17 27.82 -25.24
C GLY A 280 -1.43 29.08 -24.40
N ARG A 281 -2.11 28.97 -23.26
CA ARG A 281 -2.34 30.10 -22.31
C ARG A 281 -1.30 30.16 -21.20
N CYS A 282 -0.45 29.13 -21.07
CA CYS A 282 0.57 29.09 -20.04
C CYS A 282 1.65 30.15 -20.32
N GLN A 283 1.94 30.99 -19.34
CA GLN A 283 2.85 32.15 -19.48
C GLN A 283 4.13 31.98 -18.65
N VAL A 284 4.34 30.81 -18.02
CA VAL A 284 5.50 30.49 -17.18
C VAL A 284 6.00 29.09 -17.52
N ASN A 285 7.20 28.74 -17.08
CA ASN A 285 7.68 27.36 -17.13
C ASN A 285 6.99 26.51 -16.05
N LEU A 286 5.70 26.18 -16.29
CA LEU A 286 4.86 25.48 -15.31
C LEU A 286 5.39 24.12 -14.94
N ILE A 287 6.02 23.40 -15.89
CA ILE A 287 6.59 22.06 -15.63
C ILE A 287 7.69 22.15 -14.57
N GLU A 288 8.59 23.08 -14.72
CA GLU A 288 9.68 23.29 -13.78
C GLU A 288 9.18 23.78 -12.42
N LEU A 289 8.24 24.75 -12.45
CA LEU A 289 7.63 25.29 -11.24
C LEU A 289 6.90 24.20 -10.43
N ALA A 290 6.09 23.36 -11.08
CA ALA A 290 5.38 22.27 -10.42
C ALA A 290 6.36 21.22 -9.82
N LYS A 291 7.44 20.86 -10.55
CA LYS A 291 8.48 19.97 -10.04
C LYS A 291 9.22 20.53 -8.84
N GLN A 292 9.53 21.84 -8.84
CA GLN A 292 10.19 22.49 -7.70
C GLN A 292 9.28 22.49 -6.47
N VAL A 293 7.99 22.82 -6.64
CA VAL A 293 7.00 22.75 -5.55
C VAL A 293 6.88 21.32 -5.03
N GLU A 294 6.75 20.34 -5.90
CA GLU A 294 6.68 18.92 -5.53
C GLU A 294 7.92 18.50 -4.74
N SER A 295 9.12 18.83 -5.25
CA SER A 295 10.39 18.49 -4.59
C SER A 295 10.51 19.10 -3.18
N ASN A 296 10.12 20.37 -3.03
CA ASN A 296 10.17 21.04 -1.73
C ASN A 296 9.16 20.48 -0.72
N LEU A 297 8.06 19.90 -1.21
CA LEU A 297 7.02 19.31 -0.38
C LEU A 297 7.22 17.83 -0.07
N MET A 298 8.26 17.19 -0.64
CA MET A 298 8.51 15.75 -0.48
C MET A 298 8.65 15.28 0.98
N SER A 299 9.16 16.13 1.86
CA SER A 299 9.33 15.82 3.29
C SER A 299 8.10 16.20 4.14
N THR A 300 7.11 16.86 3.55
CA THR A 300 5.91 17.31 4.25
C THR A 300 4.94 16.15 4.41
N THR A 301 4.53 15.87 5.65
CA THR A 301 3.53 14.84 5.96
C THR A 301 2.12 15.40 6.14
N LYS A 302 1.99 16.73 6.14
CA LYS A 302 0.73 17.44 6.32
C LYS A 302 -0.18 17.21 5.11
N PRO A 303 -1.43 16.77 5.32
CA PRO A 303 -2.38 16.53 4.22
C PRO A 303 -2.98 17.86 3.73
N ILE A 304 -2.28 18.54 2.83
CA ILE A 304 -2.70 19.80 2.23
C ILE A 304 -2.84 19.66 0.71
N LYS A 305 -3.76 20.40 0.12
CA LYS A 305 -3.92 20.53 -1.33
C LYS A 305 -3.25 21.80 -1.82
N VAL A 306 -2.25 21.65 -2.69
CA VAL A 306 -1.46 22.77 -3.24
C VAL A 306 -1.70 22.87 -4.73
N ALA A 307 -2.21 24.02 -5.19
CA ALA A 307 -2.49 24.26 -6.60
C ALA A 307 -1.37 25.07 -7.28
N VAL A 308 -0.93 24.61 -8.46
CA VAL A 308 0.04 25.33 -9.31
C VAL A 308 -0.54 25.49 -10.69
N MET A 309 -1.02 26.72 -11.01
CA MET A 309 -1.77 27.01 -12.22
C MET A 309 -1.00 27.95 -13.16
N GLY A 310 -0.85 27.54 -14.41
CA GLY A 310 -0.06 28.25 -15.44
C GLY A 310 -0.71 29.49 -16.03
N CYS A 311 -1.97 29.79 -15.72
CA CYS A 311 -2.65 31.03 -16.13
C CYS A 311 -3.75 31.43 -15.14
N VAL A 312 -4.12 32.73 -15.16
CA VAL A 312 -5.14 33.29 -14.26
C VAL A 312 -6.58 33.01 -14.73
N VAL A 313 -6.79 32.48 -15.93
CA VAL A 313 -8.13 32.32 -16.53
C VAL A 313 -8.95 31.25 -15.82
N ASN A 314 -8.38 30.04 -15.66
CA ASN A 314 -9.05 28.90 -15.02
C ASN A 314 -8.54 28.64 -13.60
N GLY A 315 -7.36 29.22 -13.26
CA GLY A 315 -6.69 28.93 -11.97
C GLY A 315 -7.60 29.12 -10.75
N PRO A 316 -8.31 30.24 -10.59
CA PRO A 316 -9.16 30.43 -9.41
C PRO A 316 -10.38 29.52 -9.35
N GLY A 317 -10.86 28.99 -10.50
CA GLY A 317 -12.01 28.10 -10.56
C GLY A 317 -11.64 26.64 -10.25
N GLU A 318 -10.60 26.11 -10.91
CA GLU A 318 -10.12 24.74 -10.77
C GLU A 318 -9.36 24.51 -9.45
N ALA A 319 -8.81 25.58 -8.87
CA ALA A 319 -8.06 25.53 -7.63
C ALA A 319 -8.87 25.98 -6.40
N ARG A 320 -10.20 26.14 -6.52
CA ARG A 320 -11.05 26.60 -5.40
C ARG A 320 -10.96 25.70 -4.17
N ASP A 321 -10.81 24.40 -4.41
CA ASP A 321 -10.76 23.40 -3.34
C ASP A 321 -9.33 23.17 -2.81
N ALA A 322 -8.34 23.93 -3.31
CA ALA A 322 -7.00 23.88 -2.77
C ALA A 322 -6.88 24.73 -1.50
N ASP A 323 -6.15 24.22 -0.51
CA ASP A 323 -5.85 24.96 0.72
C ASP A 323 -5.03 26.19 0.40
N ILE A 324 -4.08 26.07 -0.54
CA ILE A 324 -3.22 27.14 -1.02
C ILE A 324 -2.83 26.89 -2.47
N GLY A 325 -2.51 27.94 -3.21
CA GLY A 325 -2.01 27.79 -4.56
C GLY A 325 -1.51 29.07 -5.19
N VAL A 326 -1.00 28.94 -6.41
CA VAL A 326 -0.57 30.06 -7.25
C VAL A 326 -1.21 29.96 -8.64
N ALA A 327 -1.72 31.07 -9.12
CA ALA A 327 -2.15 31.25 -10.51
C ALA A 327 -1.17 32.20 -11.20
N CYS A 328 -0.46 31.71 -12.22
CA CYS A 328 0.60 32.42 -12.88
C CYS A 328 0.07 33.30 -14.04
N GLY A 329 0.74 34.42 -14.29
CA GLY A 329 0.56 35.32 -15.42
C GLY A 329 1.90 35.74 -16.00
N ALA A 330 1.93 36.69 -16.91
CA ALA A 330 3.17 37.17 -17.52
C ALA A 330 4.08 37.85 -16.47
N GLY A 331 5.12 37.10 -16.05
CA GLY A 331 6.12 37.58 -15.09
C GLY A 331 5.64 37.69 -13.63
N VAL A 332 4.41 37.27 -13.31
CA VAL A 332 3.83 37.39 -11.97
C VAL A 332 3.01 36.15 -11.60
N GLY A 333 2.97 35.86 -10.30
CA GLY A 333 2.07 34.87 -9.71
C GLY A 333 1.09 35.53 -8.74
N VAL A 334 -0.14 35.03 -8.68
CA VAL A 334 -1.13 35.39 -7.68
C VAL A 334 -1.27 34.24 -6.71
N VAL A 335 -0.78 34.42 -5.49
CA VAL A 335 -0.93 33.44 -4.40
C VAL A 335 -2.32 33.59 -3.80
N PHE A 336 -3.03 32.48 -3.65
CA PHE A 336 -4.37 32.43 -3.05
C PHE A 336 -4.42 31.32 -1.99
N LYS A 337 -5.33 31.50 -1.02
CA LYS A 337 -5.59 30.55 0.06
C LYS A 337 -7.10 30.37 0.18
N HIS A 338 -7.58 29.11 0.11
CA HIS A 338 -9.02 28.80 0.08
C HIS A 338 -9.82 29.64 -0.91
N GLY A 339 -9.26 29.87 -2.10
CA GLY A 339 -9.85 30.67 -3.16
C GLY A 339 -9.71 32.20 -3.01
N GLU A 340 -9.21 32.72 -1.89
CA GLU A 340 -9.01 34.13 -1.64
C GLU A 340 -7.60 34.59 -2.01
N VAL A 341 -7.48 35.65 -2.81
CA VAL A 341 -6.19 36.21 -3.20
C VAL A 341 -5.49 36.80 -1.99
N GLN A 342 -4.26 36.31 -1.71
CA GLN A 342 -3.42 36.80 -0.63
C GLN A 342 -2.47 37.91 -1.11
N ARG A 343 -1.66 37.62 -2.12
CA ARG A 343 -0.69 38.58 -2.66
C ARG A 343 -0.27 38.27 -4.09
N LYS A 344 0.25 39.29 -4.78
CA LYS A 344 0.96 39.13 -6.06
C LYS A 344 2.45 39.00 -5.78
N VAL A 345 3.14 38.14 -6.52
CA VAL A 345 4.57 37.88 -6.40
C VAL A 345 5.21 37.84 -7.77
N GLU A 346 6.47 38.20 -7.89
CA GLU A 346 7.22 38.02 -9.11
C GLU A 346 7.51 36.54 -9.38
N GLU A 347 7.63 36.16 -10.65
CA GLU A 347 7.76 34.74 -11.06
C GLU A 347 8.89 34.01 -10.31
N HIS A 348 10.05 34.67 -10.18
CA HIS A 348 11.21 34.06 -9.51
C HIS A 348 11.00 33.81 -8.00
N ALA A 349 10.06 34.50 -7.34
CA ALA A 349 9.80 34.38 -5.92
C ALA A 349 8.59 33.45 -5.60
N ILE A 350 7.93 32.86 -6.63
CA ILE A 350 6.70 32.08 -6.44
C ILE A 350 6.94 30.90 -5.49
N VAL A 351 7.99 30.13 -5.71
CA VAL A 351 8.25 28.90 -4.92
C VAL A 351 8.50 29.26 -3.47
N ASP A 352 9.40 30.21 -3.21
CA ASP A 352 9.76 30.62 -1.85
C ASP A 352 8.57 31.14 -1.07
N VAL A 353 7.76 32.00 -1.71
CA VAL A 353 6.56 32.55 -1.10
C VAL A 353 5.50 31.49 -0.86
N LEU A 354 5.31 30.57 -1.79
CA LEU A 354 4.36 29.46 -1.63
C LEU A 354 4.79 28.56 -0.45
N MET A 355 6.08 28.24 -0.35
CA MET A 355 6.61 27.44 0.76
C MET A 355 6.51 28.18 2.11
N GLU A 356 6.77 29.49 2.14
CA GLU A 356 6.55 30.31 3.32
C GLU A 356 5.10 30.26 3.82
N GLU A 357 4.13 30.41 2.91
CA GLU A 357 2.71 30.39 3.24
C GLU A 357 2.23 28.98 3.66
N ILE A 358 2.76 27.91 3.04
CA ILE A 358 2.50 26.53 3.45
C ILE A 358 2.99 26.27 4.87
N GLY A 359 4.14 26.84 5.23
CA GLY A 359 4.69 26.74 6.59
C GLY A 359 3.81 27.37 7.67
N LYS A 360 2.89 28.27 7.28
CA LYS A 360 1.93 28.94 8.18
C LYS A 360 0.59 28.20 8.31
N LEU A 361 0.35 27.20 7.48
CA LEU A 361 -0.84 26.33 7.55
C LEU A 361 -0.71 25.28 8.65
#